data_fd3f41dca7b56aa7c99c3e3dbd52c2bd
#
_entry.id   fd3f41dca7b56aa7c99c3e3dbd52c2bd
#
_cell.length_a   1.000
_cell.length_b   1.000
_cell.length_c   1.000
_cell.angle_alpha   90.00
_cell.angle_beta   90.00
_cell.angle_gamma   90.00
#
_symmetry.space_group_name_H-M   'P 1'
#
loop_
_entity.id
_entity.type
_entity.pdbx_description
1 polymer ?
#
loop_
_entity_poly.entity_id
_entity_poly.type
_entity_poly.pdbx_seq_one_letter_code
_entity_poly.pdbx_strand_id
1 'polypeptide(L)'
;MTNYSKTINLPKTNFSMKANLSEKETQWLEFWHENEIYDKLKKKNKKSIKYVLHDGPPYANGDLHLGHALNKILKDVICRFKFQSAMNVEYVPGWDCHGLPIEWKVEEQFRKSGKKKSEVNLQTFREECRQFAKKWVSIQRDQFNRFGIQTDWEEIYLTMNKNSEVTIVSELLKFLESEQLYLGFKPVMWSVVEQTALAEAEIEYLEKKSKAIYVKFPVENFLENASVISWTTTPWTIPCNKAIAFSNDLKYSLIEIDKDIKNLALKKK
;
A
#
# COMPACT_ATOMS: atom_id res chain seq x y z
N MET A 1 -50.08 -39.96 14.55
CA MET A 1 -49.70 -38.65 13.97
C MET A 1 -49.98 -38.70 12.47
N THR A 2 -50.77 -37.78 11.96
CA THR A 2 -51.09 -37.69 10.54
C THR A 2 -49.81 -37.21 9.79
N ASN A 3 -49.38 -37.99 8.82
CA ASN A 3 -48.20 -37.63 8.02
C ASN A 3 -48.60 -36.63 6.92
N TYR A 4 -48.29 -35.36 7.13
CA TYR A 4 -48.60 -34.26 6.20
C TYR A 4 -47.61 -34.14 5.04
N SER A 5 -46.60 -34.98 4.93
CA SER A 5 -45.61 -34.90 3.85
C SER A 5 -46.21 -34.99 2.43
N LYS A 6 -47.34 -35.67 2.31
CA LYS A 6 -48.06 -35.83 1.04
C LYS A 6 -49.00 -34.67 0.69
N THR A 7 -49.24 -33.74 1.61
CA THR A 7 -50.10 -32.56 1.40
C THR A 7 -49.34 -31.30 1.06
N ILE A 8 -48.00 -31.38 1.03
CA ILE A 8 -47.15 -30.25 0.72
C ILE A 8 -47.09 -30.07 -0.80
N ASN A 9 -47.58 -28.95 -1.29
CA ASN A 9 -47.47 -28.55 -2.70
C ASN A 9 -46.15 -27.83 -2.92
N LEU A 10 -45.08 -28.57 -3.17
CA LEU A 10 -43.79 -27.99 -3.57
C LEU A 10 -43.74 -27.79 -5.09
N PRO A 11 -43.23 -26.70 -5.59
CA PRO A 11 -43.05 -26.49 -7.02
C PRO A 11 -42.14 -27.59 -7.59
N LYS A 12 -42.56 -28.22 -8.68
CA LYS A 12 -41.69 -29.13 -9.42
C LYS A 12 -40.75 -28.31 -10.31
N THR A 13 -39.46 -28.38 -10.04
CA THR A 13 -38.46 -27.65 -10.80
C THR A 13 -37.22 -28.52 -11.00
N ASN A 14 -36.53 -28.33 -12.12
CA ASN A 14 -35.26 -28.93 -12.40
C ASN A 14 -34.10 -28.15 -11.77
N PHE A 15 -34.38 -27.00 -11.14
CA PHE A 15 -33.34 -26.27 -10.41
C PHE A 15 -32.92 -27.04 -9.17
N SER A 16 -31.63 -27.19 -8.99
CA SER A 16 -31.05 -27.79 -7.80
C SER A 16 -31.39 -26.98 -6.55
N MET A 17 -31.85 -27.65 -5.48
CA MET A 17 -32.07 -27.02 -4.17
C MET A 17 -30.78 -26.53 -3.51
N LYS A 18 -29.61 -27.11 -3.88
CA LYS A 18 -28.29 -26.69 -3.45
C LYS A 18 -27.61 -25.95 -4.59
N ALA A 19 -27.08 -24.81 -4.29
CA ALA A 19 -26.38 -23.98 -5.28
C ALA A 19 -25.07 -24.63 -5.77
N ASN A 20 -24.33 -25.33 -4.89
CA ASN A 20 -23.00 -25.93 -5.16
C ASN A 20 -22.08 -24.98 -5.94
N LEU A 21 -21.98 -23.71 -5.47
CA LEU A 21 -21.34 -22.63 -6.22
C LEU A 21 -19.88 -22.95 -6.56
N SER A 22 -19.14 -23.54 -5.64
CA SER A 22 -17.71 -23.86 -5.84
C SER A 22 -17.45 -24.75 -7.07
N GLU A 23 -18.36 -25.71 -7.32
CA GLU A 23 -18.26 -26.61 -8.49
C GLU A 23 -18.82 -25.93 -9.75
N LYS A 24 -20.00 -25.30 -9.64
CA LYS A 24 -20.66 -24.65 -10.78
C LYS A 24 -19.87 -23.47 -11.33
N GLU A 25 -19.24 -22.69 -10.46
CA GLU A 25 -18.43 -21.55 -10.89
C GLU A 25 -17.29 -22.01 -11.81
N THR A 26 -16.60 -23.11 -11.46
CA THR A 26 -15.54 -23.65 -12.31
C THR A 26 -16.10 -24.08 -13.66
N GLN A 27 -17.23 -24.79 -13.69
CA GLN A 27 -17.89 -25.19 -14.94
C GLN A 27 -18.31 -23.98 -15.80
N TRP A 28 -18.78 -22.88 -15.18
CA TRP A 28 -19.13 -21.65 -15.89
C TRP A 28 -17.88 -20.96 -16.48
N LEU A 29 -16.79 -20.91 -15.73
CA LEU A 29 -15.53 -20.34 -16.23
C LEU A 29 -15.01 -21.12 -17.42
N GLU A 30 -15.00 -22.46 -17.36
CA GLU A 30 -14.65 -23.33 -18.47
C GLU A 30 -15.55 -23.07 -19.68
N PHE A 31 -16.87 -23.05 -19.49
CA PHE A 31 -17.84 -22.75 -20.54
C PHE A 31 -17.60 -21.38 -21.18
N TRP A 32 -17.32 -20.34 -20.39
CA TRP A 32 -17.05 -19.00 -20.94
C TRP A 32 -15.78 -18.97 -21.76
N HIS A 33 -14.74 -19.65 -21.31
CA HIS A 33 -13.48 -19.76 -22.01
C HIS A 33 -13.64 -20.55 -23.33
N GLU A 34 -14.19 -21.75 -23.29
CA GLU A 34 -14.40 -22.60 -24.49
C GLU A 34 -15.29 -21.92 -25.54
N ASN A 35 -16.22 -21.12 -25.11
CA ASN A 35 -17.14 -20.40 -26.01
C ASN A 35 -16.68 -18.99 -26.36
N GLU A 36 -15.48 -18.56 -25.97
CA GLU A 36 -14.94 -17.23 -26.26
C GLU A 36 -15.93 -16.08 -25.96
N ILE A 37 -16.65 -16.16 -24.82
CA ILE A 37 -17.76 -15.24 -24.51
C ILE A 37 -17.29 -13.79 -24.49
N TYR A 38 -16.13 -13.50 -23.87
CA TYR A 38 -15.58 -12.15 -23.82
C TYR A 38 -15.29 -11.58 -25.20
N ASP A 39 -14.64 -12.37 -26.07
CA ASP A 39 -14.29 -11.96 -27.44
C ASP A 39 -15.52 -11.72 -28.29
N LYS A 40 -16.54 -12.57 -28.14
CA LYS A 40 -17.84 -12.37 -28.81
C LYS A 40 -18.51 -11.07 -28.40
N LEU A 41 -18.47 -10.71 -27.10
CA LEU A 41 -18.97 -9.43 -26.60
C LEU A 41 -18.19 -8.24 -27.16
N LYS A 42 -16.84 -8.32 -27.15
CA LYS A 42 -15.97 -7.28 -27.76
C LYS A 42 -16.28 -7.09 -29.24
N LYS A 43 -16.36 -8.18 -29.99
CA LYS A 43 -16.69 -8.14 -31.45
C LYS A 43 -18.06 -7.51 -31.70
N LYS A 44 -19.07 -7.90 -30.92
CA LYS A 44 -20.46 -7.38 -31.04
C LYS A 44 -20.50 -5.86 -30.84
N ASN A 45 -19.83 -5.35 -29.83
CA ASN A 45 -19.88 -3.95 -29.44
C ASN A 45 -18.75 -3.08 -30.04
N LYS A 46 -17.93 -3.61 -30.95
CA LYS A 46 -16.73 -2.95 -31.49
C LYS A 46 -16.95 -1.53 -32.04
N LYS A 47 -18.13 -1.27 -32.63
CA LYS A 47 -18.48 0.02 -33.21
C LYS A 47 -19.23 0.96 -32.25
N SER A 48 -19.50 0.52 -31.04
CA SER A 48 -20.20 1.28 -30.02
C SER A 48 -19.30 2.27 -29.32
N ILE A 49 -19.89 3.16 -28.53
CA ILE A 49 -19.15 4.13 -27.69
C ILE A 49 -18.19 3.37 -26.78
N LYS A 50 -16.92 3.80 -26.81
CA LYS A 50 -15.85 3.19 -26.02
C LYS A 50 -16.01 3.57 -24.55
N TYR A 51 -15.86 2.58 -23.66
CA TYR A 51 -15.73 2.73 -22.22
C TYR A 51 -14.45 2.04 -21.77
N VAL A 52 -13.49 2.82 -21.27
CA VAL A 52 -12.21 2.29 -20.78
C VAL A 52 -12.18 2.40 -19.27
N LEU A 53 -11.87 1.30 -18.61
CA LEU A 53 -11.59 1.25 -17.19
C LEU A 53 -10.16 0.77 -16.99
N HIS A 54 -9.27 1.70 -16.67
CA HIS A 54 -7.90 1.38 -16.29
C HIS A 54 -7.87 0.96 -14.82
N ASP A 55 -7.18 -0.12 -14.53
CA ASP A 55 -7.05 -0.62 -13.16
C ASP A 55 -6.16 0.28 -12.30
N GLY A 56 -6.50 0.39 -11.00
CA GLY A 56 -5.53 0.74 -9.97
C GLY A 56 -4.73 -0.53 -9.66
N PRO A 57 -3.47 -0.60 -10.10
CA PRO A 57 -2.73 -1.85 -10.11
C PRO A 57 -2.36 -2.30 -8.69
N PRO A 58 -2.68 -3.54 -8.28
CA PRO A 58 -2.21 -4.11 -7.03
C PRO A 58 -0.71 -4.39 -7.09
N TYR A 59 -0.06 -4.46 -5.93
CA TYR A 59 1.31 -4.93 -5.84
C TYR A 59 1.43 -6.42 -6.16
N ALA A 60 2.43 -6.77 -6.98
CA ALA A 60 2.76 -8.15 -7.30
C ALA A 60 3.65 -8.77 -6.21
N ASN A 61 3.13 -8.96 -4.98
CA ASN A 61 3.96 -9.31 -3.83
C ASN A 61 3.38 -10.37 -2.87
N GLY A 62 2.26 -10.98 -3.20
CA GLY A 62 1.59 -11.98 -2.37
C GLY A 62 0.25 -12.42 -2.92
N ASP A 63 -0.39 -13.35 -2.21
CA ASP A 63 -1.73 -13.81 -2.55
C ASP A 63 -2.78 -12.72 -2.41
N LEU A 64 -3.88 -12.87 -3.16
CA LEU A 64 -5.00 -11.94 -3.07
C LEU A 64 -5.72 -12.07 -1.72
N HIS A 65 -6.14 -10.95 -1.19
CA HIS A 65 -6.99 -10.85 0.00
C HIS A 65 -8.36 -10.31 -0.35
N LEU A 66 -9.30 -10.30 0.61
CA LEU A 66 -10.68 -9.85 0.40
C LEU A 66 -10.80 -8.43 -0.18
N GLY A 67 -9.86 -7.54 0.15
CA GLY A 67 -9.82 -6.19 -0.42
C GLY A 67 -9.58 -6.21 -1.93
N HIS A 68 -8.69 -7.06 -2.41
CA HIS A 68 -8.48 -7.27 -3.85
C HIS A 68 -9.74 -7.85 -4.51
N ALA A 69 -10.35 -8.87 -3.89
CA ALA A 69 -11.57 -9.49 -4.39
C ALA A 69 -12.69 -8.45 -4.53
N LEU A 70 -12.96 -7.67 -3.48
CA LEU A 70 -13.99 -6.62 -3.49
C LEU A 70 -13.72 -5.61 -4.63
N ASN A 71 -12.50 -5.09 -4.72
CA ASN A 71 -12.14 -4.10 -5.73
C ASN A 71 -12.34 -4.63 -7.15
N LYS A 72 -11.83 -5.83 -7.45
CA LYS A 72 -11.89 -6.42 -8.79
C LYS A 72 -13.30 -6.84 -9.19
N ILE A 73 -14.06 -7.44 -8.27
CA ILE A 73 -15.45 -7.86 -8.54
C ILE A 73 -16.33 -6.63 -8.82
N LEU A 74 -16.18 -5.54 -8.06
CA LEU A 74 -16.93 -4.31 -8.33
C LEU A 74 -16.60 -3.71 -9.70
N LYS A 75 -15.34 -3.72 -10.12
CA LYS A 75 -14.93 -3.28 -11.46
C LYS A 75 -15.51 -4.19 -12.55
N ASP A 76 -15.49 -5.50 -12.33
CA ASP A 76 -16.06 -6.46 -13.27
C ASP A 76 -17.58 -6.27 -13.41
N VAL A 77 -18.30 -6.03 -12.30
CA VAL A 77 -19.74 -5.70 -12.33
C VAL A 77 -20.00 -4.46 -13.17
N ILE A 78 -19.18 -3.40 -13.01
CA ILE A 78 -19.31 -2.18 -13.82
C ILE A 78 -19.07 -2.50 -15.31
N CYS A 79 -18.03 -3.24 -15.63
CA CYS A 79 -17.69 -3.62 -16.99
C CYS A 79 -18.82 -4.45 -17.64
N ARG A 80 -19.36 -5.44 -16.93
CA ARG A 80 -20.49 -6.24 -17.41
C ARG A 80 -21.74 -5.41 -17.64
N PHE A 81 -22.05 -4.48 -16.72
CA PHE A 81 -23.17 -3.56 -16.90
C PHE A 81 -22.99 -2.69 -18.16
N LYS A 82 -21.78 -2.16 -18.40
CA LYS A 82 -21.48 -1.37 -19.59
C LYS A 82 -21.56 -2.20 -20.86
N PHE A 83 -21.11 -3.46 -20.86
CA PHE A 83 -21.31 -4.37 -21.98
C PHE A 83 -22.79 -4.61 -22.29
N GLN A 84 -23.61 -4.83 -21.25
CA GLN A 84 -25.06 -5.01 -21.40
C GLN A 84 -25.74 -3.74 -21.89
N SER A 85 -25.19 -2.57 -21.57
CA SER A 85 -25.62 -1.27 -22.11
C SER A 85 -25.11 -1.00 -23.54
N ALA A 86 -24.65 -2.04 -24.23
CA ALA A 86 -24.14 -2.00 -25.61
C ALA A 86 -22.92 -1.07 -25.81
N MET A 87 -22.09 -0.86 -24.78
CA MET A 87 -20.84 -0.11 -24.91
C MET A 87 -19.68 -1.04 -25.33
N ASN A 88 -18.70 -0.49 -26.03
CA ASN A 88 -17.43 -1.14 -26.29
C ASN A 88 -16.51 -1.00 -25.07
N VAL A 89 -16.51 -2.01 -24.21
CA VAL A 89 -15.80 -1.98 -22.93
C VAL A 89 -14.38 -2.50 -23.09
N GLU A 90 -13.44 -1.78 -22.51
CA GLU A 90 -12.05 -2.18 -22.38
C GLU A 90 -11.64 -2.02 -20.90
N TYR A 91 -11.49 -3.13 -20.21
CA TYR A 91 -10.90 -3.15 -18.89
C TYR A 91 -9.42 -3.49 -19.04
N VAL A 92 -8.55 -2.60 -18.55
CA VAL A 92 -7.10 -2.77 -18.60
C VAL A 92 -6.61 -3.21 -17.23
N PRO A 93 -6.38 -4.51 -17.01
CA PRO A 93 -5.83 -5.00 -15.74
C PRO A 93 -4.35 -4.65 -15.65
N GLY A 94 -3.86 -4.47 -14.42
CA GLY A 94 -2.46 -4.14 -14.24
C GLY A 94 -1.89 -4.52 -12.90
N TRP A 95 -0.55 -4.42 -12.77
CA TRP A 95 0.20 -4.66 -11.55
C TRP A 95 1.26 -3.60 -11.30
N ASP A 96 1.40 -3.22 -10.04
CA ASP A 96 2.55 -2.47 -9.56
C ASP A 96 3.66 -3.43 -9.16
N CYS A 97 4.80 -3.31 -9.85
CA CYS A 97 5.91 -4.25 -9.77
C CYS A 97 7.18 -3.65 -9.19
N HIS A 98 7.09 -2.44 -8.61
CA HIS A 98 8.23 -1.69 -8.12
C HIS A 98 8.09 -1.31 -6.63
N GLY A 99 9.19 -0.80 -6.09
CA GLY A 99 9.25 -0.16 -4.78
C GLY A 99 9.37 -1.11 -3.60
N LEU A 100 9.28 -0.52 -2.42
CA LEU A 100 9.51 -1.19 -1.14
C LEU A 100 8.67 -2.47 -0.92
N PRO A 101 7.40 -2.54 -1.33
CA PRO A 101 6.60 -3.76 -1.15
C PRO A 101 7.16 -5.00 -1.85
N ILE A 102 7.89 -4.82 -2.95
CA ILE A 102 8.58 -5.89 -3.69
C ILE A 102 9.98 -6.11 -3.10
N GLU A 103 10.76 -5.04 -2.95
CA GLU A 103 12.14 -5.08 -2.49
C GLU A 103 12.26 -5.71 -1.11
N TRP A 104 11.37 -5.35 -0.17
CA TRP A 104 11.36 -5.92 1.17
C TRP A 104 11.16 -7.43 1.18
N LYS A 105 10.26 -7.94 0.32
CA LYS A 105 10.03 -9.39 0.19
C LYS A 105 11.24 -10.13 -0.35
N VAL A 106 11.92 -9.56 -1.33
CA VAL A 106 13.16 -10.13 -1.89
C VAL A 106 14.29 -10.07 -0.88
N GLU A 107 14.42 -8.95 -0.16
CA GLU A 107 15.42 -8.83 0.92
C GLU A 107 15.17 -9.83 2.05
N GLU A 108 13.90 -10.08 2.41
CA GLU A 108 13.55 -11.12 3.38
C GLU A 108 14.01 -12.52 2.92
N GLN A 109 13.91 -12.82 1.62
CA GLN A 109 14.42 -14.07 1.05
C GLN A 109 15.94 -14.18 1.15
N PHE A 110 16.67 -13.09 0.86
CA PHE A 110 18.11 -13.04 1.04
C PHE A 110 18.50 -13.23 2.51
N ARG A 111 17.84 -12.56 3.44
CA ARG A 111 18.07 -12.72 4.89
C ARG A 111 17.85 -14.18 5.34
N LYS A 112 16.79 -14.85 4.87
CA LYS A 112 16.52 -16.27 5.15
C LYS A 112 17.59 -17.19 4.59
N SER A 113 18.26 -16.81 3.50
CA SER A 113 19.40 -17.54 2.92
C SER A 113 20.76 -17.14 3.53
N GLY A 114 20.77 -16.32 4.58
CA GLY A 114 21.99 -15.89 5.28
C GLY A 114 22.77 -14.77 4.59
N LYS A 115 22.20 -14.14 3.55
CA LYS A 115 22.85 -13.02 2.83
C LYS A 115 22.27 -11.68 3.28
N LYS A 116 23.11 -10.64 3.32
CA LYS A 116 22.66 -9.26 3.53
C LYS A 116 22.49 -8.54 2.21
N LYS A 117 21.55 -7.60 2.13
CA LYS A 117 21.34 -6.75 0.94
C LYS A 117 22.61 -6.05 0.48
N SER A 118 23.43 -5.57 1.43
CA SER A 118 24.72 -4.91 1.17
C SER A 118 25.78 -5.80 0.50
N GLU A 119 25.62 -7.12 0.56
CA GLU A 119 26.51 -8.12 -0.03
C GLU A 119 26.07 -8.55 -1.43
N VAL A 120 24.89 -8.13 -1.86
CA VAL A 120 24.32 -8.47 -3.18
C VAL A 120 24.54 -7.33 -4.15
N ASN A 121 25.00 -7.65 -5.35
CA ASN A 121 25.12 -6.67 -6.43
C ASN A 121 23.75 -6.06 -6.76
N LEU A 122 23.70 -4.75 -6.95
CA LEU A 122 22.46 -4.01 -7.20
C LEU A 122 21.71 -4.52 -8.44
N GLN A 123 22.42 -4.89 -9.50
CA GLN A 123 21.83 -5.42 -10.72
C GLN A 123 21.18 -6.79 -10.45
N THR A 124 21.86 -7.66 -9.72
CA THR A 124 21.31 -8.95 -9.28
C THR A 124 20.07 -8.76 -8.42
N PHE A 125 20.12 -7.84 -7.46
CA PHE A 125 18.97 -7.55 -6.59
C PHE A 125 17.75 -7.07 -7.40
N ARG A 126 17.95 -6.17 -8.36
CA ARG A 126 16.88 -5.68 -9.25
C ARG A 126 16.29 -6.79 -10.11
N GLU A 127 17.13 -7.69 -10.63
CA GLU A 127 16.65 -8.82 -11.42
C GLU A 127 15.84 -9.79 -10.57
N GLU A 128 16.25 -10.08 -9.35
CA GLU A 128 15.48 -10.89 -8.40
C GLU A 128 14.12 -10.25 -8.07
N CYS A 129 14.07 -8.92 -7.90
CA CYS A 129 12.80 -8.20 -7.71
C CYS A 129 11.89 -8.35 -8.94
N ARG A 130 12.45 -8.27 -10.15
CA ARG A 130 11.71 -8.43 -11.41
C ARG A 130 11.17 -9.84 -11.57
N GLN A 131 11.95 -10.87 -11.24
CA GLN A 131 11.52 -12.26 -11.27
C GLN A 131 10.45 -12.56 -10.20
N PHE A 132 10.63 -12.00 -9.00
CA PHE A 132 9.64 -12.10 -7.94
C PHE A 132 8.29 -11.51 -8.37
N ALA A 133 8.29 -10.30 -8.93
CA ALA A 133 7.09 -9.65 -9.41
C ALA A 133 6.42 -10.45 -10.54
N LYS A 134 7.18 -10.94 -11.53
CA LYS A 134 6.66 -11.80 -12.60
C LYS A 134 5.94 -13.03 -12.09
N LYS A 135 6.52 -13.70 -11.10
CA LYS A 135 5.91 -14.86 -10.44
C LYS A 135 4.56 -14.50 -9.84
N TRP A 136 4.48 -13.39 -9.09
CA TRP A 136 3.24 -12.98 -8.44
C TRP A 136 2.19 -12.45 -9.41
N VAL A 137 2.60 -11.79 -10.49
CA VAL A 137 1.68 -11.44 -11.59
C VAL A 137 0.98 -12.68 -12.13
N SER A 138 1.73 -13.77 -12.40
CA SER A 138 1.14 -15.02 -12.90
C SER A 138 0.16 -15.62 -11.87
N ILE A 139 0.57 -15.75 -10.60
CA ILE A 139 -0.28 -16.32 -9.55
C ILE A 139 -1.55 -15.48 -9.34
N GLN A 140 -1.41 -14.17 -9.23
CA GLN A 140 -2.58 -13.29 -9.02
C GLN A 140 -3.49 -13.26 -10.24
N ARG A 141 -2.97 -13.34 -11.47
CA ARG A 141 -3.78 -13.48 -12.69
C ARG A 141 -4.66 -14.73 -12.63
N ASP A 142 -4.09 -15.87 -12.23
CA ASP A 142 -4.86 -17.10 -12.10
C ASP A 142 -5.94 -16.99 -11.00
N GLN A 143 -5.63 -16.32 -9.90
CA GLN A 143 -6.59 -16.03 -8.84
C GLN A 143 -7.71 -15.07 -9.31
N PHE A 144 -7.40 -14.04 -10.10
CA PHE A 144 -8.40 -13.17 -10.71
C PHE A 144 -9.26 -13.89 -11.74
N ASN A 145 -8.67 -14.78 -12.54
CA ASN A 145 -9.41 -15.66 -13.43
C ASN A 145 -10.40 -16.52 -12.66
N ARG A 146 -10.00 -17.04 -11.48
CA ARG A 146 -10.90 -17.81 -10.61
C ARG A 146 -12.07 -16.97 -10.09
N PHE A 147 -11.94 -15.65 -9.93
CA PHE A 147 -13.04 -14.74 -9.62
C PHE A 147 -13.97 -14.48 -10.82
N GLY A 148 -13.62 -14.94 -12.00
CA GLY A 148 -14.41 -14.76 -13.22
C GLY A 148 -14.30 -13.36 -13.83
N ILE A 149 -13.22 -12.64 -13.51
CA ILE A 149 -12.94 -11.32 -14.08
C ILE A 149 -12.79 -11.45 -15.61
N GLN A 150 -13.59 -10.70 -16.35
CA GLN A 150 -13.56 -10.72 -17.81
C GLN A 150 -12.75 -9.57 -18.38
N THR A 151 -11.60 -9.89 -18.93
CA THR A 151 -10.70 -8.95 -19.58
C THR A 151 -9.80 -9.66 -20.60
N ASP A 152 -9.04 -8.89 -21.36
CA ASP A 152 -7.94 -9.40 -22.17
C ASP A 152 -6.69 -9.55 -21.29
N TRP A 153 -6.35 -10.79 -20.96
CA TRP A 153 -5.20 -11.09 -20.10
C TRP A 153 -3.86 -11.03 -20.84
N GLU A 154 -3.86 -10.83 -22.15
CA GLU A 154 -2.64 -10.59 -22.93
C GLU A 154 -2.30 -9.09 -23.00
N GLU A 155 -3.31 -8.22 -22.93
CA GLU A 155 -3.17 -6.77 -22.93
C GLU A 155 -3.16 -6.20 -21.51
N ILE A 156 -2.11 -6.56 -20.73
CA ILE A 156 -1.98 -6.15 -19.34
C ILE A 156 -1.02 -4.96 -19.15
N TYR A 157 -1.28 -4.13 -18.14
CA TYR A 157 -0.40 -3.06 -17.71
C TYR A 157 0.54 -3.55 -16.61
N LEU A 158 1.85 -3.47 -16.83
CA LEU A 158 2.87 -3.74 -15.82
C LEU A 158 3.79 -2.52 -15.69
N THR A 159 3.94 -2.00 -14.48
CA THR A 159 4.84 -0.86 -14.24
C THR A 159 6.30 -1.18 -14.58
N MET A 160 6.70 -2.46 -14.54
CA MET A 160 8.04 -2.94 -14.90
C MET A 160 8.24 -3.20 -16.40
N ASN A 161 7.23 -3.01 -17.23
CA ASN A 161 7.40 -3.13 -18.68
C ASN A 161 8.23 -1.94 -19.19
N LYS A 162 9.13 -2.22 -20.13
CA LYS A 162 10.06 -1.21 -20.66
C LYS A 162 9.34 0.05 -21.17
N ASN A 163 8.21 -0.10 -21.84
CA ASN A 163 7.42 1.04 -22.32
C ASN A 163 6.83 1.84 -21.16
N SER A 164 6.35 1.17 -20.10
CA SER A 164 5.85 1.82 -18.90
C SER A 164 6.96 2.59 -18.17
N GLU A 165 8.13 1.99 -18.00
CA GLU A 165 9.29 2.64 -17.38
C GLU A 165 9.72 3.86 -18.18
N VAL A 166 9.78 3.79 -19.51
CA VAL A 166 10.11 4.92 -20.38
C VAL A 166 9.07 6.04 -20.24
N THR A 167 7.79 5.70 -20.22
CA THR A 167 6.72 6.70 -20.05
C THR A 167 6.82 7.39 -18.69
N ILE A 168 7.03 6.64 -17.60
CA ILE A 168 7.18 7.18 -16.24
C ILE A 168 8.35 8.18 -16.20
N VAL A 169 9.51 7.80 -16.73
CA VAL A 169 10.68 8.68 -16.76
C VAL A 169 10.42 9.92 -17.63
N SER A 170 9.79 9.75 -18.79
CA SER A 170 9.47 10.88 -19.67
C SER A 170 8.51 11.88 -19.02
N GLU A 171 7.51 11.41 -18.30
CA GLU A 171 6.62 12.30 -17.55
C GLU A 171 7.35 13.01 -16.39
N LEU A 172 8.25 12.32 -15.66
CA LEU A 172 9.06 12.95 -14.63
C LEU A 172 9.96 14.07 -15.20
N LEU A 173 10.53 13.87 -16.39
CA LEU A 173 11.37 14.89 -17.04
C LEU A 173 10.59 16.16 -17.39
N LYS A 174 9.29 16.06 -17.71
CA LYS A 174 8.45 17.26 -17.93
C LYS A 174 8.31 18.12 -16.66
N PHE A 175 8.27 17.49 -15.47
CA PHE A 175 8.31 18.24 -14.21
C PHE A 175 9.65 18.94 -13.99
N LEU A 176 10.76 18.33 -14.42
CA LEU A 176 12.07 18.96 -14.38
C LEU A 176 12.15 20.15 -15.35
N GLU A 177 11.67 19.98 -16.59
CA GLU A 177 11.64 21.04 -17.61
C GLU A 177 10.77 22.23 -17.20
N SER A 178 9.69 22.00 -16.46
CA SER A 178 8.80 23.02 -15.91
C SER A 178 9.24 23.59 -14.56
N GLU A 179 10.45 23.27 -14.10
CA GLU A 179 11.05 23.71 -12.82
C GLU A 179 10.23 23.32 -11.57
N GLN A 180 9.33 22.36 -11.69
CA GLN A 180 8.54 21.85 -10.56
C GLN A 180 9.28 20.76 -9.78
N LEU A 181 10.32 20.16 -10.35
CA LEU A 181 11.19 19.19 -9.70
C LEU A 181 12.51 19.85 -9.35
N TYR A 182 12.83 19.90 -8.08
CA TYR A 182 14.08 20.48 -7.57
C TYR A 182 14.70 19.63 -6.47
N LEU A 183 16.00 19.75 -6.28
CA LEU A 183 16.71 19.10 -5.17
C LEU A 183 16.58 19.97 -3.91
N GLY A 184 16.05 19.40 -2.84
CA GLY A 184 15.87 20.08 -1.57
C GLY A 184 16.09 19.17 -0.37
N PHE A 185 16.08 19.75 0.84
CA PHE A 185 16.18 19.03 2.09
C PHE A 185 14.84 19.10 2.83
N LYS A 186 14.30 17.94 3.20
CA LYS A 186 13.08 17.83 4.01
C LYS A 186 13.26 16.71 5.04
N PRO A 187 12.93 16.96 6.33
CA PRO A 187 12.86 15.87 7.29
C PRO A 187 11.82 14.83 6.86
N VAL A 188 12.25 13.58 6.81
CA VAL A 188 11.38 12.45 6.44
C VAL A 188 11.58 11.31 7.44
N MET A 189 10.58 10.45 7.57
CA MET A 189 10.72 9.21 8.34
C MET A 189 11.69 8.28 7.61
N TRP A 190 12.50 7.58 8.39
CA TRP A 190 13.56 6.71 7.88
C TRP A 190 13.46 5.33 8.51
N SER A 191 13.45 4.29 7.67
CA SER A 191 13.60 2.92 8.15
C SER A 191 15.07 2.58 8.28
N VAL A 192 15.49 2.29 9.51
CA VAL A 192 16.86 1.86 9.80
C VAL A 192 17.12 0.45 9.27
N VAL A 193 16.09 -0.39 9.18
CA VAL A 193 16.18 -1.78 8.71
C VAL A 193 16.34 -1.82 7.19
N GLU A 194 15.43 -1.17 6.47
CA GLU A 194 15.43 -1.13 5.00
C GLU A 194 16.39 -0.09 4.43
N GLN A 195 16.95 0.79 5.28
CA GLN A 195 17.85 1.88 4.90
C GLN A 195 17.27 2.77 3.79
N THR A 196 16.03 3.21 3.98
CA THR A 196 15.31 4.06 3.04
C THR A 196 14.38 5.04 3.74
N ALA A 197 14.04 6.13 3.05
CA ALA A 197 12.96 7.03 3.45
C ALA A 197 11.61 6.31 3.30
N LEU A 198 10.67 6.66 4.16
CA LEU A 198 9.31 6.12 4.15
C LEU A 198 8.32 7.21 3.73
N ALA A 199 7.33 6.81 2.92
CA ALA A 199 6.12 7.60 2.73
C ALA A 199 5.25 7.54 4.00
N GLU A 200 4.40 8.53 4.23
CA GLU A 200 3.54 8.57 5.43
C GLU A 200 2.59 7.35 5.51
N ALA A 201 2.14 6.86 4.36
CA ALA A 201 1.30 5.66 4.29
C ALA A 201 2.01 4.35 4.67
N GLU A 202 3.34 4.36 4.76
CA GLU A 202 4.16 3.20 5.15
C GLU A 202 4.51 3.22 6.65
N ILE A 203 4.06 4.27 7.38
CA ILE A 203 4.37 4.46 8.80
C ILE A 203 3.23 3.89 9.64
N GLU A 204 3.59 3.00 10.56
CA GLU A 204 2.67 2.48 11.57
C GLU A 204 2.97 3.12 12.92
N TYR A 205 1.93 3.67 13.56
CA TYR A 205 2.03 4.27 14.88
C TYR A 205 1.60 3.26 15.95
N LEU A 206 2.52 3.00 16.88
CA LEU A 206 2.27 2.12 18.02
C LEU A 206 2.45 2.89 19.33
N GLU A 207 1.59 2.60 20.29
CA GLU A 207 1.78 3.12 21.64
C GLU A 207 3.02 2.51 22.30
N LYS A 208 3.94 3.38 22.70
CA LYS A 208 5.19 2.98 23.35
C LYS A 208 5.46 3.79 24.59
N LYS A 209 5.83 3.11 25.67
CA LYS A 209 6.33 3.80 26.89
C LYS A 209 7.77 4.25 26.64
N SER A 210 8.01 5.55 26.73
CA SER A 210 9.35 6.15 26.69
C SER A 210 9.66 6.88 27.98
N LYS A 211 10.96 7.06 28.29
CA LYS A 211 11.40 7.87 29.42
C LYS A 211 11.40 9.33 29.00
N ALA A 212 10.63 10.16 29.71
CA ALA A 212 10.74 11.62 29.62
C ALA A 212 11.69 12.12 30.70
N ILE A 213 12.49 13.12 30.39
CA ILE A 213 13.43 13.72 31.32
C ILE A 213 13.34 15.24 31.29
N TYR A 214 13.71 15.84 32.39
CA TYR A 214 14.00 17.26 32.48
C TYR A 214 15.51 17.45 32.49
N VAL A 215 16.00 18.37 31.67
CA VAL A 215 17.42 18.69 31.54
C VAL A 215 17.66 20.11 31.98
N LYS A 216 18.67 20.27 32.79
CA LYS A 216 19.09 21.55 33.32
C LYS A 216 20.29 22.05 32.49
N PHE A 217 20.15 23.21 31.86
CA PHE A 217 21.22 23.88 31.13
C PHE A 217 21.65 25.11 31.95
N PRO A 218 22.88 25.18 32.46
CA PRO A 218 23.37 26.31 33.19
C PRO A 218 23.43 27.56 32.30
N VAL A 219 23.10 28.70 32.86
CA VAL A 219 23.19 30.02 32.20
C VAL A 219 24.40 30.76 32.74
N GLU A 220 25.31 31.10 31.81
CA GLU A 220 26.49 31.89 32.14
C GLU A 220 26.18 33.40 32.18
N ASN A 221 26.87 34.13 33.04
CA ASN A 221 26.82 35.60 33.13
C ASN A 221 25.40 36.17 33.47
N PHE A 222 24.59 35.42 34.23
CA PHE A 222 23.28 35.91 34.70
C PHE A 222 23.23 35.91 36.22
N LEU A 223 22.67 34.91 36.85
CA LEU A 223 22.62 34.71 38.30
C LEU A 223 23.43 33.44 38.65
N GLU A 224 24.09 33.49 39.80
CA GLU A 224 24.79 32.30 40.29
C GLU A 224 23.88 31.09 40.38
N ASN A 225 24.26 29.98 39.81
CA ASN A 225 23.48 28.74 39.72
C ASN A 225 22.17 28.80 38.93
N ALA A 226 21.95 29.87 38.14
CA ALA A 226 20.77 29.94 37.28
C ALA A 226 20.85 28.89 36.12
N SER A 227 19.69 28.36 35.77
CA SER A 227 19.63 27.36 34.70
C SER A 227 18.28 27.42 33.98
N VAL A 228 18.29 27.10 32.70
CA VAL A 228 17.07 26.86 31.95
C VAL A 228 16.74 25.36 32.00
N ILE A 229 15.47 25.06 32.27
CA ILE A 229 14.99 23.68 32.29
C ILE A 229 14.24 23.38 30.99
N SER A 230 14.63 22.34 30.32
CA SER A 230 13.96 21.81 29.13
C SER A 230 13.43 20.41 29.44
N TRP A 231 12.26 20.09 28.90
CA TRP A 231 11.65 18.78 29.01
C TRP A 231 11.70 18.08 27.63
N THR A 232 12.03 16.79 27.62
CA THR A 232 12.05 16.00 26.39
C THR A 232 11.61 14.56 26.62
N THR A 233 10.91 13.99 25.64
CA THR A 233 10.62 12.56 25.53
C THR A 233 11.67 11.79 24.70
N THR A 234 12.64 12.51 24.13
CA THR A 234 13.68 11.97 23.26
C THR A 234 15.09 12.29 23.78
N PRO A 235 15.48 11.73 24.94
CA PRO A 235 16.72 12.11 25.64
C PRO A 235 18.00 11.84 24.84
N TRP A 236 17.96 10.93 23.87
CA TRP A 236 19.10 10.64 22.99
C TRP A 236 19.48 11.78 22.04
N THR A 237 18.66 12.83 21.92
CA THR A 237 18.96 14.00 21.09
C THR A 237 19.82 15.03 21.83
N ILE A 238 19.95 14.96 23.17
CA ILE A 238 20.66 15.93 23.99
C ILE A 238 22.12 16.14 23.58
N PRO A 239 22.91 15.11 23.21
CA PRO A 239 24.29 15.30 22.77
C PRO A 239 24.44 16.19 21.53
N CYS A 240 23.36 16.34 20.73
CA CYS A 240 23.35 17.16 19.53
C CYS A 240 22.76 18.57 19.77
N ASN A 241 22.38 18.92 20.99
CA ASN A 241 21.81 20.24 21.29
C ASN A 241 22.89 21.33 21.18
N LYS A 242 22.57 22.41 20.44
CA LYS A 242 23.47 23.53 20.21
C LYS A 242 22.88 24.87 20.68
N ALA A 243 21.57 24.95 20.85
CA ALA A 243 20.89 26.18 21.20
C ALA A 243 19.55 25.88 21.89
N ILE A 244 19.02 26.87 22.59
CA ILE A 244 17.69 26.87 23.18
C ILE A 244 16.86 27.93 22.47
N ALA A 245 15.72 27.52 21.90
CA ALA A 245 14.76 28.44 21.33
C ALA A 245 13.78 28.92 22.41
N PHE A 246 13.46 30.21 22.40
CA PHE A 246 12.46 30.79 23.27
C PHE A 246 11.50 31.71 22.47
N SER A 247 10.34 31.98 22.98
CA SER A 247 9.36 32.90 22.39
C SER A 247 9.31 34.21 23.15
N ASN A 248 9.32 35.34 22.46
CA ASN A 248 9.13 36.66 23.07
C ASN A 248 7.69 36.89 23.58
N ASP A 249 6.74 36.08 23.07
CA ASP A 249 5.32 36.20 23.43
C ASP A 249 4.97 35.43 24.71
N LEU A 250 5.91 34.60 25.21
CA LEU A 250 5.73 33.80 26.41
C LEU A 250 6.38 34.51 27.64
N LYS A 251 5.70 34.43 28.75
CA LYS A 251 6.24 34.89 30.05
C LYS A 251 7.02 33.77 30.72
N TYR A 252 8.27 34.02 30.99
CA TYR A 252 9.14 33.10 31.74
C TYR A 252 9.31 33.62 33.17
N SER A 253 9.31 32.72 34.14
CA SER A 253 9.49 33.08 35.56
C SER A 253 10.77 32.48 36.09
N LEU A 254 11.53 33.27 36.81
CA LEU A 254 12.64 32.76 37.59
C LEU A 254 12.09 32.19 38.90
N ILE A 255 12.46 30.94 39.20
CA ILE A 255 11.97 30.23 40.39
C ILE A 255 13.19 29.78 41.18
N GLU A 256 13.20 30.13 42.45
CA GLU A 256 14.17 29.61 43.41
C GLU A 256 13.71 28.21 43.89
N ILE A 257 14.61 27.24 43.83
CA ILE A 257 14.31 25.86 44.23
C ILE A 257 15.20 25.54 45.42
N ASP A 258 14.56 25.29 46.57
CA ASP A 258 15.25 24.86 47.79
C ASP A 258 15.78 23.42 47.61
N LYS A 259 16.99 23.14 48.09
CA LYS A 259 17.75 21.89 47.79
C LYS A 259 17.03 20.61 48.26
N ASP A 260 15.97 20.72 49.07
CA ASP A 260 15.29 19.56 49.65
C ASP A 260 14.03 19.10 48.91
N ILE A 261 13.66 19.70 47.76
CA ILE A 261 12.51 19.28 46.98
C ILE A 261 12.90 18.18 45.97
N LYS A 262 12.66 16.95 46.37
CA LYS A 262 12.91 15.77 45.48
C LYS A 262 11.91 15.57 44.36
N ASN A 263 10.78 16.30 44.35
CA ASN A 263 9.73 16.15 43.33
C ASN A 263 9.13 17.52 42.94
N LEU A 264 9.62 18.11 41.86
CA LEU A 264 9.00 19.31 41.30
C LEU A 264 7.97 18.89 40.24
N ALA A 265 6.69 19.00 40.59
CA ALA A 265 5.62 18.92 39.60
C ALA A 265 5.39 20.32 39.00
N LEU A 266 5.90 20.55 37.80
CA LEU A 266 5.58 21.74 37.00
C LEU A 266 4.08 21.70 36.65
N LYS A 267 3.26 22.50 37.37
CA LYS A 267 1.87 22.73 36.95
C LYS A 267 1.88 23.64 35.71
N LYS A 268 1.41 23.11 34.58
CA LYS A 268 0.95 23.98 33.48
C LYS A 268 -0.16 24.88 34.02
N LYS A 269 0.02 26.17 33.90
CA LYS A 269 -1.10 27.13 33.91
C LYS A 269 -1.55 27.34 32.48
#